data_20b9238131738cbb4207730e0ccc44a2
#
_entry.id   20b9238131738cbb4207730e0ccc44a2
#
_cell.length_a   1.000
_cell.length_b   1.000
_cell.length_c   1.000
_cell.angle_alpha   90.00
_cell.angle_beta   90.00
_cell.angle_gamma   90.00
#
_symmetry.space_group_name_H-M   'P 1'
#
loop_
_entity.id
_entity.type
_entity.pdbx_description
1 polymer ?
#
loop_
_entity_poly.entity_id
_entity_poly.type
_entity_poly.pdbx_seq_one_letter_code
_entity_poly.pdbx_strand_id
1 'polypeptide(L)'
;MALSTIVLGGYLGAGKTTLLNHLLRHAQGRRIAVMVNDFGDIGIDADLIESSNGEVMNLAGGCICCSVGSDLVAALMTLPQRVPPPDLVLIETSGVALPGSVARGARLAPGIEIDGVVVVVDAETIRLRVHDRHVGDTVLQQLTDADLLVLNKIDLVEPPTLVATRHWLSGVTPHARIIESLDARVPAELILGLADDIAASASQRSLLPSAGSSFADTGAAVDLQTGTSRLRSIRAMTAGDRFETLSFRIAGRLDAQALAAALSDPAQGVLRAKGLVQGIDGEPLVIQTVGARSRVSPAAARLIDPDRPARLTVIGLRDTLDAKRIDALLDDARRER
;
A
#
# COMPACT_ATOMS: atom_id res chain seq x y z
N MET A 1 18.38 1.97 -4.81
CA MET A 1 16.98 2.27 -4.41
C MET A 1 16.57 1.22 -3.41
N ALA A 2 15.83 1.60 -2.37
CA ALA A 2 15.27 0.65 -1.44
C ALA A 2 14.10 -0.10 -2.12
N LEU A 3 14.00 -1.41 -1.87
CA LEU A 3 12.96 -2.27 -2.43
C LEU A 3 11.73 -2.20 -1.53
N SER A 4 10.63 -1.69 -2.08
CA SER A 4 9.33 -1.57 -1.41
C SER A 4 8.83 -2.95 -0.99
N THR A 5 8.39 -3.09 0.25
CA THR A 5 7.96 -4.36 0.83
C THR A 5 6.68 -4.19 1.63
N ILE A 6 5.71 -5.05 1.39
CA ILE A 6 4.43 -5.09 2.09
C ILE A 6 4.31 -6.43 2.81
N VAL A 7 3.87 -6.39 4.06
CA VAL A 7 3.61 -7.59 4.85
C VAL A 7 2.11 -7.84 4.91
N LEU A 8 1.67 -9.02 4.45
CA LEU A 8 0.29 -9.48 4.51
C LEU A 8 0.12 -10.43 5.70
N GLY A 9 -0.72 -10.03 6.65
CA GLY A 9 -1.06 -10.82 7.83
C GLY A 9 -2.56 -11.12 7.92
N GLY A 10 -2.93 -11.78 8.99
CA GLY A 10 -4.32 -12.13 9.32
C GLY A 10 -4.46 -13.60 9.72
N TYR A 11 -5.49 -13.89 10.50
CA TYR A 11 -5.71 -15.22 11.03
C TYR A 11 -6.06 -16.25 9.95
N LEU A 12 -5.98 -17.54 10.30
CA LEU A 12 -6.30 -18.65 9.40
C LEU A 12 -7.69 -18.51 8.79
N GLY A 13 -7.80 -18.68 7.48
CA GLY A 13 -9.05 -18.60 6.72
C GLY A 13 -9.58 -17.18 6.47
N ALA A 14 -8.90 -16.11 6.88
CA ALA A 14 -9.34 -14.74 6.66
C ALA A 14 -9.34 -14.32 5.17
N GLY A 15 -8.56 -14.99 4.30
CA GLY A 15 -8.48 -14.70 2.87
C GLY A 15 -7.17 -14.05 2.42
N LYS A 16 -6.05 -14.28 3.14
CA LYS A 16 -4.73 -13.75 2.79
C LYS A 16 -4.28 -14.16 1.39
N THR A 17 -4.27 -15.46 1.12
CA THR A 17 -3.88 -16.02 -0.19
C THR A 17 -4.83 -15.59 -1.31
N THR A 18 -6.13 -15.41 -1.00
CA THR A 18 -7.10 -14.84 -1.95
C THR A 18 -6.74 -13.40 -2.30
N LEU A 19 -6.40 -12.59 -1.28
CA LEU A 19 -5.94 -11.21 -1.50
C LEU A 19 -4.64 -11.19 -2.30
N LEU A 20 -3.67 -12.03 -1.94
CA LEU A 20 -2.41 -12.14 -2.65
C LEU A 20 -2.62 -12.44 -4.14
N ASN A 21 -3.43 -13.46 -4.47
CA ASN A 21 -3.75 -13.79 -5.86
C ASN A 21 -4.47 -12.66 -6.58
N HIS A 22 -5.39 -11.97 -5.89
CA HIS A 22 -6.04 -10.78 -6.45
C HIS A 22 -5.01 -9.69 -6.81
N LEU A 23 -4.07 -9.41 -5.93
CA LEU A 23 -3.01 -8.42 -6.15
C LEU A 23 -2.09 -8.81 -7.30
N LEU A 24 -1.70 -10.08 -7.41
CA LEU A 24 -0.85 -10.58 -8.49
C LEU A 24 -1.52 -10.47 -9.85
N ARG A 25 -2.81 -10.81 -9.96
CA ARG A 25 -3.58 -10.63 -11.20
C ARG A 25 -3.71 -9.16 -11.63
N HIS A 26 -3.66 -8.23 -10.68
CA HIS A 26 -3.79 -6.80 -10.91
C HIS A 26 -2.46 -6.05 -10.72
N ALA A 27 -1.32 -6.73 -10.91
CA ALA A 27 0.01 -6.17 -10.72
C ALA A 27 0.41 -5.08 -11.74
N GLN A 28 -0.38 -4.91 -12.82
CA GLN A 28 -0.18 -3.87 -13.85
C GLN A 28 1.24 -3.87 -14.45
N GLY A 29 1.79 -5.06 -14.71
CA GLY A 29 3.11 -5.24 -15.31
C GLY A 29 4.29 -5.10 -14.34
N ARG A 30 4.04 -4.94 -13.04
CA ARG A 30 5.10 -4.94 -12.02
C ARG A 30 5.63 -6.34 -11.78
N ARG A 31 6.92 -6.43 -11.54
CA ARG A 31 7.58 -7.65 -11.08
C ARG A 31 7.46 -7.72 -9.57
N ILE A 32 6.60 -8.59 -9.08
CA ILE A 32 6.35 -8.77 -7.66
C ILE A 32 7.07 -10.03 -7.20
N ALA A 33 8.01 -9.90 -6.26
CA ALA A 33 8.54 -11.04 -5.55
C ALA A 33 7.60 -11.38 -4.39
N VAL A 34 7.13 -12.62 -4.35
CA VAL A 34 6.27 -13.12 -3.28
C VAL A 34 7.07 -14.03 -2.38
N MET A 35 7.03 -13.75 -1.09
CA MET A 35 7.62 -14.62 -0.06
C MET A 35 6.47 -15.18 0.78
N VAL A 36 6.31 -16.49 0.76
CA VAL A 36 5.28 -17.19 1.54
C VAL A 36 5.94 -17.89 2.72
N ASN A 37 5.39 -17.64 3.88
CA ASN A 37 5.79 -18.34 5.09
C ASN A 37 4.68 -19.31 5.51
N ASP A 38 4.82 -20.56 5.12
CA ASP A 38 3.86 -21.61 5.45
C ASP A 38 4.31 -22.49 6.61
N PHE A 39 3.34 -22.94 7.42
CA PHE A 39 3.53 -23.91 8.50
C PHE A 39 3.46 -25.33 7.90
N GLY A 40 4.60 -25.91 7.52
CA GLY A 40 4.66 -27.32 7.14
C GLY A 40 5.66 -27.65 6.03
N ASP A 41 6.05 -28.91 5.96
CA ASP A 41 6.94 -29.45 4.93
C ASP A 41 6.29 -29.54 3.52
N ILE A 42 5.01 -29.20 3.42
CA ILE A 42 4.23 -29.20 2.19
C ILE A 42 3.66 -27.79 2.01
N GLY A 43 4.29 -26.97 1.17
CA GLY A 43 3.90 -25.59 0.89
C GLY A 43 2.60 -25.49 0.08
N ILE A 44 1.48 -25.93 0.66
CA ILE A 44 0.16 -25.94 -0.01
C ILE A 44 -0.25 -24.50 -0.43
N ASP A 45 0.05 -23.48 0.40
CA ASP A 45 -0.28 -22.09 0.08
C ASP A 45 0.55 -21.56 -1.09
N ALA A 46 1.80 -22.03 -1.25
CA ALA A 46 2.62 -21.67 -2.41
C ALA A 46 2.08 -22.25 -3.74
N ASP A 47 1.52 -23.46 -3.71
CA ASP A 47 0.90 -24.10 -4.89
C ASP A 47 -0.43 -23.44 -5.29
N LEU A 48 -1.06 -22.70 -4.37
CA LEU A 48 -2.29 -21.96 -4.61
C LEU A 48 -2.04 -20.58 -5.22
N ILE A 49 -0.78 -20.15 -5.35
CA ILE A 49 -0.42 -18.86 -5.88
C ILE A 49 -0.34 -18.90 -7.41
N GLU A 50 -1.21 -18.15 -8.06
CA GLU A 50 -1.22 -18.01 -9.51
C GLU A 50 -0.10 -17.08 -9.98
N SER A 51 1.00 -17.64 -10.47
CA SER A 51 2.12 -16.86 -11.03
C SER A 51 1.87 -16.51 -12.49
N SER A 52 1.27 -15.36 -12.78
CA SER A 52 1.21 -14.87 -14.17
C SER A 52 2.40 -13.99 -14.58
N ASN A 53 3.05 -13.30 -13.65
CA ASN A 53 4.26 -12.47 -13.87
C ASN A 53 5.10 -12.27 -12.59
N GLY A 54 4.87 -13.06 -11.53
CA GLY A 54 5.59 -12.96 -10.26
C GLY A 54 6.47 -14.18 -10.01
N GLU A 55 7.66 -13.97 -9.48
CA GLU A 55 8.49 -15.05 -8.98
C GLU A 55 8.08 -15.37 -7.55
N VAL A 56 7.50 -16.57 -7.36
CA VAL A 56 7.11 -17.05 -6.04
C VAL A 56 8.34 -17.70 -5.40
N MET A 57 8.77 -17.18 -4.28
CA MET A 57 9.83 -17.76 -3.46
C MET A 57 9.21 -18.36 -2.21
N ASN A 58 9.23 -19.68 -2.14
CA ASN A 58 8.92 -20.38 -0.90
C ASN A 58 10.10 -20.29 0.05
N LEU A 59 9.91 -19.78 1.26
CA LEU A 59 10.90 -19.85 2.32
C LEU A 59 10.86 -21.27 2.91
N ALA A 60 11.54 -22.21 2.25
CA ALA A 60 11.65 -23.57 2.74
C ALA A 60 12.49 -23.59 4.02
N GLY A 61 11.93 -24.11 5.10
CA GLY A 61 12.72 -24.50 6.27
C GLY A 61 12.42 -23.81 7.59
N GLY A 62 11.17 -23.83 8.04
CA GLY A 62 10.88 -23.55 9.45
C GLY A 62 10.10 -22.25 9.72
N CYS A 63 9.31 -22.30 10.79
CA CYS A 63 8.52 -21.16 11.26
C CYS A 63 9.36 -19.90 11.37
N ILE A 64 9.03 -18.87 10.60
CA ILE A 64 9.52 -17.49 10.86
C ILE A 64 9.20 -17.05 12.30
N CYS A 65 8.23 -17.66 12.98
CA CYS A 65 7.91 -17.38 14.37
C CYS A 65 9.03 -17.71 15.38
N CYS A 66 9.94 -18.63 15.06
CA CYS A 66 11.00 -19.06 15.98
C CYS A 66 12.41 -18.67 15.54
N SER A 67 12.65 -18.42 14.24
CA SER A 67 13.96 -18.04 13.67
C SER A 67 13.90 -16.76 12.84
N VAL A 68 13.11 -15.79 13.25
CA VAL A 68 12.75 -14.53 12.53
C VAL A 68 13.96 -13.70 12.03
N GLY A 69 15.19 -14.09 12.32
CA GLY A 69 16.33 -13.24 12.01
C GLY A 69 17.08 -13.57 10.74
N SER A 70 17.55 -14.81 10.57
CA SER A 70 18.58 -15.09 9.57
C SER A 70 18.05 -15.36 8.17
N ASP A 71 17.04 -16.21 8.05
CA ASP A 71 16.62 -16.76 6.75
C ASP A 71 15.79 -15.76 5.94
N LEU A 72 14.86 -15.05 6.61
CA LEU A 72 14.11 -13.96 5.98
C LEU A 72 15.03 -12.84 5.49
N VAL A 73 15.94 -12.39 6.36
CA VAL A 73 16.90 -11.33 6.02
C VAL A 73 17.80 -11.78 4.88
N ALA A 74 18.35 -13.00 4.95
CA ALA A 74 19.20 -13.55 3.90
C ALA A 74 18.47 -13.64 2.55
N ALA A 75 17.23 -14.14 2.54
CA ALA A 75 16.42 -14.21 1.33
C ALA A 75 16.11 -12.81 0.76
N LEU A 76 15.71 -11.86 1.61
CA LEU A 76 15.46 -10.47 1.20
C LEU A 76 16.69 -9.79 0.60
N MET A 77 17.89 -10.05 1.13
CA MET A 77 19.15 -9.49 0.61
C MET A 77 19.50 -9.97 -0.79
N THR A 78 18.96 -11.10 -1.26
CA THR A 78 19.19 -11.61 -2.63
C THR A 78 18.33 -10.86 -3.67
N LEU A 79 17.18 -10.31 -3.29
CA LEU A 79 16.21 -9.76 -4.22
C LEU A 79 16.73 -8.54 -5.02
N PRO A 80 17.40 -7.54 -4.41
CA PRO A 80 17.94 -6.41 -5.17
C PRO A 80 19.03 -6.78 -6.16
N GLN A 81 19.65 -7.97 -6.01
CA GLN A 81 20.74 -8.46 -6.88
C GLN A 81 20.23 -9.20 -8.12
N ARG A 82 18.93 -9.46 -8.22
CA ARG A 82 18.32 -10.15 -9.36
C ARG A 82 18.33 -9.26 -10.60
N VAL A 83 18.37 -9.90 -11.78
CA VAL A 83 18.35 -9.19 -13.07
C VAL A 83 17.20 -9.75 -13.92
N PRO A 84 16.16 -8.96 -14.16
CA PRO A 84 15.85 -7.64 -13.56
C PRO A 84 15.44 -7.76 -12.09
N PRO A 85 15.70 -6.76 -11.24
CA PRO A 85 15.23 -6.78 -9.85
C PRO A 85 13.71 -6.67 -9.78
N PRO A 86 13.06 -7.18 -8.72
CA PRO A 86 11.64 -6.97 -8.50
C PRO A 86 11.35 -5.48 -8.21
N ASP A 87 10.14 -5.06 -8.52
CA ASP A 87 9.66 -3.69 -8.26
C ASP A 87 9.03 -3.58 -6.87
N LEU A 88 8.56 -4.73 -6.31
CA LEU A 88 7.91 -4.83 -5.01
C LEU A 88 8.10 -6.23 -4.42
N VAL A 89 8.10 -6.33 -3.08
CA VAL A 89 8.04 -7.59 -2.34
C VAL A 89 6.72 -7.67 -1.58
N LEU A 90 6.03 -8.79 -1.69
CA LEU A 90 4.90 -9.17 -0.83
C LEU A 90 5.34 -10.32 0.07
N ILE A 91 5.24 -10.14 1.39
CA ILE A 91 5.52 -11.19 2.37
C ILE A 91 4.19 -11.64 2.96
N GLU A 92 3.71 -12.82 2.58
CA GLU A 92 2.56 -13.44 3.23
C GLU A 92 3.02 -14.16 4.49
N THR A 93 2.43 -13.82 5.63
CA THR A 93 2.71 -14.49 6.91
C THR A 93 1.75 -15.64 7.13
N SER A 94 2.20 -16.67 7.86
CA SER A 94 1.27 -17.71 8.30
C SER A 94 0.14 -17.13 9.15
N GLY A 95 -0.99 -17.84 9.21
CA GLY A 95 -2.18 -17.37 9.92
C GLY A 95 -2.02 -17.17 11.44
N VAL A 96 -0.95 -17.67 12.03
CA VAL A 96 -0.64 -17.53 13.46
C VAL A 96 0.60 -16.67 13.72
N ALA A 97 1.30 -16.21 12.69
CA ALA A 97 2.44 -15.34 12.84
C ALA A 97 2.01 -13.90 13.16
N LEU A 98 2.90 -13.14 13.79
CA LEU A 98 2.72 -11.72 14.07
C LEU A 98 3.31 -10.89 12.92
N PRO A 99 2.51 -10.25 12.09
CA PRO A 99 2.98 -9.53 10.90
C PRO A 99 3.90 -8.36 11.25
N GLY A 100 3.68 -7.70 12.38
CA GLY A 100 4.56 -6.64 12.86
C GLY A 100 5.96 -7.15 13.23
N SER A 101 6.09 -8.38 13.73
CA SER A 101 7.39 -9.00 13.99
C SER A 101 8.13 -9.34 12.69
N VAL A 102 7.41 -9.84 11.69
CA VAL A 102 7.96 -10.08 10.35
C VAL A 102 8.41 -8.76 9.71
N ALA A 103 7.61 -7.71 9.80
CA ALA A 103 7.96 -6.38 9.30
C ALA A 103 9.21 -5.80 10.00
N ARG A 104 9.34 -5.98 11.32
CA ARG A 104 10.54 -5.58 12.07
C ARG A 104 11.78 -6.37 11.64
N GLY A 105 11.65 -7.69 11.47
CA GLY A 105 12.73 -8.54 10.97
C GLY A 105 13.17 -8.15 9.56
N ALA A 106 12.23 -7.94 8.65
CA ALA A 106 12.53 -7.56 7.27
C ALA A 106 13.28 -6.21 7.16
N ARG A 107 13.04 -5.27 8.08
CA ARG A 107 13.80 -3.98 8.13
C ARG A 107 15.28 -4.14 8.42
N LEU A 108 15.71 -5.28 8.93
CA LEU A 108 17.13 -5.54 9.18
C LEU A 108 17.88 -5.86 7.88
N ALA A 109 17.17 -6.20 6.80
CA ALA A 109 17.77 -6.44 5.49
C ALA A 109 18.13 -5.11 4.81
N PRO A 110 19.41 -4.85 4.48
CA PRO A 110 19.81 -3.64 3.77
C PRO A 110 19.10 -3.52 2.42
N GLY A 111 18.60 -2.33 2.12
CA GLY A 111 17.91 -2.05 0.86
C GLY A 111 16.44 -2.50 0.83
N ILE A 112 15.88 -2.96 1.94
CA ILE A 112 14.46 -3.30 2.09
C ILE A 112 13.74 -2.17 2.85
N GLU A 113 12.57 -1.80 2.34
CA GLU A 113 11.74 -0.74 2.88
C GLU A 113 10.31 -1.24 3.10
N ILE A 114 9.86 -1.24 4.36
CA ILE A 114 8.49 -1.66 4.69
C ILE A 114 7.53 -0.49 4.44
N ASP A 115 6.69 -0.63 3.42
CA ASP A 115 5.66 0.34 3.08
C ASP A 115 4.44 0.24 3.99
N GLY A 116 4.11 -0.97 4.44
CA GLY A 116 3.00 -1.17 5.37
C GLY A 116 2.76 -2.62 5.75
N VAL A 117 1.95 -2.77 6.79
CA VAL A 117 1.40 -4.05 7.26
C VAL A 117 -0.09 -4.06 6.94
N VAL A 118 -0.52 -4.99 6.11
CA VAL A 118 -1.92 -5.21 5.74
C VAL A 118 -2.41 -6.46 6.44
N VAL A 119 -3.49 -6.36 7.21
CA VAL A 119 -4.07 -7.50 7.91
C VAL A 119 -5.45 -7.79 7.37
N VAL A 120 -5.66 -9.02 6.89
CA VAL A 120 -6.97 -9.49 6.43
C VAL A 120 -7.74 -10.04 7.63
N VAL A 121 -8.98 -9.60 7.77
CA VAL A 121 -9.86 -9.91 8.89
C VAL A 121 -11.15 -10.51 8.35
N ASP A 122 -11.54 -11.66 8.87
CA ASP A 122 -12.84 -12.27 8.58
C ASP A 122 -13.93 -11.60 9.42
N ALA A 123 -14.87 -10.92 8.74
CA ALA A 123 -15.94 -10.14 9.40
C ALA A 123 -16.85 -11.01 10.27
N GLU A 124 -17.07 -12.28 9.88
CA GLU A 124 -17.95 -13.21 10.60
C GLU A 124 -17.34 -13.69 11.92
N THR A 125 -16.02 -14.00 11.90
CA THR A 125 -15.41 -14.76 13.00
C THR A 125 -14.51 -13.92 13.91
N ILE A 126 -14.09 -12.72 13.52
CA ILE A 126 -13.06 -11.95 14.22
C ILE A 126 -13.37 -11.71 15.70
N ARG A 127 -14.61 -11.33 16.02
CA ARG A 127 -15.00 -11.07 17.40
C ARG A 127 -14.96 -12.30 18.28
N LEU A 128 -15.30 -13.47 17.72
CA LEU A 128 -15.18 -14.75 18.42
C LEU A 128 -13.72 -15.13 18.62
N ARG A 129 -12.88 -14.94 17.59
CA ARG A 129 -11.45 -15.28 17.63
C ARG A 129 -10.68 -14.48 18.67
N VAL A 130 -10.96 -13.19 18.83
CA VAL A 130 -10.30 -12.35 19.85
C VAL A 130 -10.64 -12.80 21.27
N HIS A 131 -11.81 -13.42 21.49
CA HIS A 131 -12.21 -13.93 22.80
C HIS A 131 -11.81 -15.40 23.04
N ASP A 132 -11.17 -16.03 22.06
CA ASP A 132 -10.69 -17.39 22.19
C ASP A 132 -9.46 -17.43 23.12
N ARG A 133 -9.51 -18.30 24.14
CA ARG A 133 -8.48 -18.40 25.17
C ARG A 133 -7.10 -18.83 24.67
N HIS A 134 -7.01 -19.43 23.49
CA HIS A 134 -5.74 -19.97 22.94
C HIS A 134 -5.12 -19.05 21.88
N VAL A 135 -5.95 -18.32 21.14
CA VAL A 135 -5.49 -17.54 19.99
C VAL A 135 -5.85 -16.06 20.09
N GLY A 136 -6.67 -15.67 21.05
CA GLY A 136 -7.19 -14.32 21.16
C GLY A 136 -6.10 -13.25 21.25
N ASP A 137 -5.07 -13.48 22.06
CA ASP A 137 -3.93 -12.56 22.19
C ASP A 137 -3.17 -12.41 20.85
N THR A 138 -2.98 -13.53 20.14
CA THR A 138 -2.33 -13.51 18.81
C THR A 138 -3.16 -12.71 17.81
N VAL A 139 -4.48 -12.96 17.76
CA VAL A 139 -5.38 -12.26 16.85
C VAL A 139 -5.42 -10.78 17.18
N LEU A 140 -5.51 -10.42 18.46
CA LEU A 140 -5.49 -9.04 18.91
C LEU A 140 -4.18 -8.33 18.51
N GLN A 141 -3.04 -9.01 18.69
CA GLN A 141 -1.75 -8.49 18.30
C GLN A 141 -1.64 -8.31 16.76
N GLN A 142 -2.16 -9.25 15.98
CA GLN A 142 -2.24 -9.09 14.52
C GLN A 142 -3.03 -7.84 14.13
N LEU A 143 -4.18 -7.59 14.79
CA LEU A 143 -4.97 -6.40 14.55
C LEU A 143 -4.19 -5.12 14.88
N THR A 144 -3.51 -5.06 16.03
CA THR A 144 -2.75 -3.88 16.47
C THR A 144 -1.48 -3.65 15.65
N ASP A 145 -0.95 -4.65 14.97
CA ASP A 145 0.19 -4.51 14.05
C ASP A 145 -0.19 -3.85 12.72
N ALA A 146 -1.49 -3.78 12.38
CA ALA A 146 -1.95 -3.36 11.06
C ALA A 146 -1.83 -1.85 10.83
N ASP A 147 -1.35 -1.45 9.65
CA ASP A 147 -1.51 -0.11 9.10
C ASP A 147 -2.82 0.00 8.30
N LEU A 148 -3.23 -1.14 7.70
CA LEU A 148 -4.45 -1.28 6.93
C LEU A 148 -5.14 -2.59 7.29
N LEU A 149 -6.44 -2.54 7.64
CA LEU A 149 -7.30 -3.70 7.86
C LEU A 149 -8.19 -3.93 6.64
N VAL A 150 -8.14 -5.11 6.06
CA VAL A 150 -9.10 -5.56 5.04
C VAL A 150 -10.16 -6.40 5.74
N LEU A 151 -11.30 -5.80 6.07
CA LEU A 151 -12.45 -6.49 6.65
C LEU A 151 -13.16 -7.25 5.53
N ASN A 152 -12.83 -8.52 5.42
CA ASN A 152 -13.25 -9.40 4.34
C ASN A 152 -14.49 -10.22 4.70
N LYS A 153 -15.14 -10.79 3.71
CA LYS A 153 -16.34 -11.64 3.83
C LYS A 153 -17.52 -10.88 4.44
N ILE A 154 -17.67 -9.61 4.09
CA ILE A 154 -18.78 -8.78 4.61
C ILE A 154 -20.16 -9.27 4.17
N ASP A 155 -20.25 -10.09 3.13
CA ASP A 155 -21.44 -10.77 2.63
C ASP A 155 -21.98 -11.86 3.57
N LEU A 156 -21.14 -12.39 4.48
CA LEU A 156 -21.53 -13.40 5.45
C LEU A 156 -22.08 -12.79 6.74
N VAL A 157 -22.16 -11.47 6.82
CA VAL A 157 -22.53 -10.76 8.06
C VAL A 157 -23.68 -9.81 7.80
N GLU A 158 -24.70 -9.87 8.67
CA GLU A 158 -25.83 -8.93 8.63
C GLU A 158 -25.37 -7.47 8.82
N PRO A 159 -26.00 -6.50 8.13
CA PRO A 159 -25.55 -5.10 8.15
C PRO A 159 -25.39 -4.50 9.57
N PRO A 160 -26.28 -4.73 10.56
CA PRO A 160 -26.08 -4.22 11.91
C PRO A 160 -24.82 -4.78 12.60
N THR A 161 -24.55 -6.08 12.39
CA THR A 161 -23.38 -6.75 12.94
C THR A 161 -22.09 -6.25 12.27
N LEU A 162 -22.12 -6.01 10.96
CA LEU A 162 -21.00 -5.42 10.22
C LEU A 162 -20.65 -4.04 10.78
N VAL A 163 -21.63 -3.15 10.95
CA VAL A 163 -21.43 -1.82 11.54
C VAL A 163 -20.84 -1.92 12.95
N ALA A 164 -21.38 -2.81 13.80
CA ALA A 164 -20.85 -3.03 15.14
C ALA A 164 -19.42 -3.58 15.14
N THR A 165 -19.09 -4.50 14.23
CA THR A 165 -17.75 -5.07 14.08
C THR A 165 -16.76 -4.01 13.63
N ARG A 166 -17.12 -3.17 12.65
CA ARG A 166 -16.29 -2.06 12.18
C ARG A 166 -16.03 -1.04 13.29
N HIS A 167 -17.07 -0.65 14.02
CA HIS A 167 -16.93 0.28 15.14
C HIS A 167 -16.01 -0.28 16.23
N TRP A 168 -16.16 -1.55 16.57
CA TRP A 168 -15.30 -2.23 17.53
C TRP A 168 -13.85 -2.28 17.04
N LEU A 169 -13.60 -2.65 15.79
CA LEU A 169 -12.25 -2.64 15.20
C LEU A 169 -11.60 -1.25 15.25
N SER A 170 -12.37 -0.19 14.98
CA SER A 170 -11.86 1.19 15.08
C SER A 170 -11.45 1.55 16.51
N GLY A 171 -12.09 0.97 17.52
CA GLY A 171 -11.68 1.12 18.93
C GLY A 171 -10.42 0.31 19.27
N VAL A 172 -10.27 -0.89 18.72
CA VAL A 172 -9.10 -1.76 18.95
C VAL A 172 -7.86 -1.24 18.23
N THR A 173 -8.03 -0.71 17.01
CA THR A 173 -6.93 -0.25 16.15
C THR A 173 -7.21 1.16 15.59
N PRO A 174 -7.17 2.20 16.43
CA PRO A 174 -7.54 3.55 16.01
C PRO A 174 -6.60 4.13 14.94
N HIS A 175 -5.40 3.59 14.81
CA HIS A 175 -4.41 4.00 13.80
C HIS A 175 -4.58 3.28 12.47
N ALA A 176 -5.20 2.08 12.43
CA ALA A 176 -5.38 1.36 11.19
C ALA A 176 -6.58 1.89 10.39
N ARG A 177 -6.47 1.89 9.08
CA ARG A 177 -7.60 2.15 8.18
C ARG A 177 -8.33 0.86 7.87
N ILE A 178 -9.65 0.88 7.92
CA ILE A 178 -10.49 -0.29 7.67
C ILE A 178 -11.11 -0.18 6.27
N ILE A 179 -10.91 -1.22 5.46
CA ILE A 179 -11.50 -1.36 4.14
C ILE A 179 -12.38 -2.60 4.14
N GLU A 180 -13.63 -2.43 3.78
CA GLU A 180 -14.57 -3.53 3.61
C GLU A 180 -14.35 -4.21 2.25
N SER A 181 -14.43 -5.54 2.23
CA SER A 181 -14.13 -6.34 1.05
C SER A 181 -15.01 -7.58 0.94
N LEU A 182 -15.31 -7.95 -0.29
CA LEU A 182 -15.86 -9.24 -0.71
C LEU A 182 -14.76 -10.01 -1.43
N ASP A 183 -14.59 -11.29 -1.13
CA ASP A 183 -13.57 -12.16 -1.77
C ASP A 183 -12.17 -11.53 -1.78
N ALA A 184 -11.83 -10.75 -0.76
CA ALA A 184 -10.59 -9.98 -0.65
C ALA A 184 -10.32 -9.05 -1.86
N ARG A 185 -11.36 -8.62 -2.58
CA ARG A 185 -11.24 -7.70 -3.73
C ARG A 185 -11.17 -6.27 -3.24
N VAL A 186 -9.96 -5.75 -3.20
CA VAL A 186 -9.66 -4.35 -2.93
C VAL A 186 -8.88 -3.77 -4.12
N PRO A 187 -8.94 -2.45 -4.35
CA PRO A 187 -8.09 -1.85 -5.39
C PRO A 187 -6.62 -2.19 -5.17
N ALA A 188 -6.00 -2.81 -6.17
CA ALA A 188 -4.61 -3.27 -6.06
C ALA A 188 -3.66 -2.09 -5.77
N GLU A 189 -3.93 -0.92 -6.33
CA GLU A 189 -3.17 0.32 -6.13
C GLU A 189 -3.15 0.77 -4.66
N LEU A 190 -4.21 0.45 -3.91
CA LEU A 190 -4.28 0.78 -2.50
C LEU A 190 -3.24 0.01 -1.68
N ILE A 191 -2.98 -1.24 -2.05
CA ILE A 191 -2.02 -2.09 -1.35
C ILE A 191 -0.65 -2.01 -2.03
N LEU A 192 -0.57 -2.27 -3.34
CA LEU A 192 0.70 -2.28 -4.07
C LEU A 192 1.32 -0.89 -4.24
N GLY A 193 0.54 0.17 -4.00
CA GLY A 193 0.91 1.52 -4.35
C GLY A 193 0.59 1.84 -5.81
N LEU A 194 0.55 3.12 -6.10
CA LEU A 194 0.38 3.59 -7.46
C LEU A 194 1.57 3.14 -8.30
N ALA A 195 1.30 2.62 -9.50
CA ALA A 195 2.36 2.26 -10.43
C ALA A 195 3.32 3.44 -10.54
N ASP A 196 4.61 3.16 -10.42
CA ASP A 196 5.60 4.19 -10.63
C ASP A 196 5.55 4.64 -12.10
N ASP A 197 4.67 5.60 -12.41
CA ASP A 197 4.84 6.46 -13.59
C ASP A 197 6.22 7.15 -13.57
N ILE A 198 6.94 7.01 -12.46
CA ILE A 198 8.29 7.51 -12.25
C ILE A 198 9.32 6.74 -13.11
N ALA A 199 9.13 5.43 -13.31
CA ALA A 199 10.06 4.60 -14.09
C ALA A 199 9.59 4.32 -15.53
N ALA A 200 8.26 4.21 -15.76
CA ALA A 200 7.71 3.81 -17.06
C ALA A 200 7.97 4.82 -18.21
N SER A 201 8.08 6.11 -17.89
CA SER A 201 8.36 7.12 -18.94
C SER A 201 9.81 7.16 -19.42
N ALA A 202 10.73 6.43 -18.78
CA ALA A 202 12.12 6.33 -19.25
C ALA A 202 12.31 5.28 -20.35
N SER A 203 11.47 4.23 -20.38
CA SER A 203 11.61 3.11 -21.35
C SER A 203 10.72 3.23 -22.59
N GLN A 204 9.70 4.09 -22.59
CA GLN A 204 8.76 4.21 -23.71
C GLN A 204 9.15 5.23 -24.80
N ARG A 205 10.25 5.93 -24.69
CA ARG A 205 10.68 6.86 -25.75
C ARG A 205 11.33 6.21 -26.98
N SER A 206 11.42 4.87 -27.04
CA SER A 206 12.14 4.23 -28.15
C SER A 206 11.29 3.62 -29.27
N LEU A 207 9.98 3.51 -29.15
CA LEU A 207 9.14 2.89 -30.20
C LEU A 207 7.73 3.51 -30.25
N LEU A 208 7.53 4.61 -30.99
CA LEU A 208 6.20 4.94 -31.53
C LEU A 208 6.32 5.45 -32.97
N PRO A 209 5.67 4.79 -33.96
CA PRO A 209 5.29 5.41 -35.20
C PRO A 209 4.08 6.31 -34.99
N SER A 210 4.14 7.50 -35.59
CA SER A 210 3.07 8.48 -35.64
C SER A 210 1.79 7.92 -36.29
N ALA A 211 0.71 7.83 -35.53
CA ALA A 211 -0.62 7.76 -36.10
C ALA A 211 -1.63 8.39 -35.12
N GLY A 212 -2.35 9.38 -35.61
CA GLY A 212 -3.27 10.17 -34.86
C GLY A 212 -4.48 9.38 -34.32
N SER A 213 -4.86 9.67 -33.12
CA SER A 213 -6.22 9.47 -32.60
C SER A 213 -6.51 10.55 -31.56
N SER A 214 -7.59 11.25 -31.81
CA SER A 214 -8.18 12.30 -30.99
C SER A 214 -8.55 11.78 -29.61
N PHE A 215 -7.91 12.31 -28.57
CA PHE A 215 -8.35 12.13 -27.21
C PHE A 215 -9.33 13.24 -26.84
N ALA A 216 -10.51 12.82 -26.41
CA ALA A 216 -11.53 13.70 -25.87
C ALA A 216 -11.00 14.42 -24.61
N ASP A 217 -11.26 15.71 -24.62
CA ASP A 217 -10.94 16.73 -23.64
C ASP A 217 -11.54 16.36 -22.25
N THR A 218 -10.73 15.89 -21.32
CA THR A 218 -11.09 15.80 -19.91
C THR A 218 -10.58 17.04 -19.21
N GLY A 219 -11.51 17.97 -18.93
CA GLY A 219 -11.24 19.30 -18.40
C GLY A 219 -10.29 19.33 -17.21
N ALA A 220 -9.10 19.84 -17.43
CA ALA A 220 -8.19 20.25 -16.39
C ALA A 220 -8.58 21.67 -15.95
N ALA A 221 -9.11 21.82 -14.74
CA ALA A 221 -9.24 23.13 -14.13
C ALA A 221 -7.87 23.54 -13.59
N VAL A 222 -7.28 24.58 -14.18
CA VAL A 222 -6.05 25.21 -13.69
C VAL A 222 -6.46 26.37 -12.79
N ASP A 223 -6.13 26.30 -11.50
CA ASP A 223 -6.24 27.46 -10.63
C ASP A 223 -4.94 28.29 -10.76
N LEU A 224 -5.05 29.41 -11.45
CA LEU A 224 -3.93 30.31 -11.74
C LEU A 224 -3.40 31.06 -10.50
N GLN A 225 -4.08 30.99 -9.36
CA GLN A 225 -3.70 31.75 -8.15
C GLN A 225 -2.82 30.93 -7.20
N THR A 226 -2.89 29.60 -7.21
CA THR A 226 -2.16 28.75 -6.26
C THR A 226 -1.02 27.95 -6.90
N GLY A 227 -0.87 27.95 -8.22
CA GLY A 227 0.16 27.20 -8.94
C GLY A 227 -0.02 25.67 -8.86
N THR A 228 -1.19 25.19 -8.38
CA THR A 228 -1.55 23.78 -8.34
C THR A 228 -2.50 23.45 -9.49
N SER A 229 -2.12 22.56 -10.40
CA SER A 229 -3.06 22.05 -11.41
C SER A 229 -3.59 20.69 -11.00
N ARG A 230 -4.90 20.55 -10.96
CA ARG A 230 -5.60 19.30 -10.64
C ARG A 230 -5.78 18.48 -11.91
N LEU A 231 -5.22 17.30 -11.94
CA LEU A 231 -5.63 16.27 -12.89
C LEU A 231 -6.57 15.31 -12.15
N ARG A 232 -7.87 15.47 -12.35
CA ARG A 232 -8.86 14.51 -11.88
C ARG A 232 -8.87 13.33 -12.85
N SER A 233 -8.05 12.32 -12.60
CA SER A 233 -8.18 11.06 -13.32
C SER A 233 -9.20 10.20 -12.60
N ILE A 234 -10.46 10.29 -13.01
CA ILE A 234 -11.48 9.30 -12.63
C ILE A 234 -11.20 8.07 -13.49
N ARG A 235 -10.38 7.16 -12.98
CA ARG A 235 -10.29 5.83 -13.55
C ARG A 235 -11.41 5.00 -12.94
N ALA A 236 -12.35 4.55 -13.76
CA ALA A 236 -13.38 3.59 -13.35
C ALA A 236 -12.70 2.34 -12.80
N MET A 237 -12.70 2.19 -11.47
CA MET A 237 -12.18 1.02 -10.79
C MET A 237 -13.35 0.09 -10.52
N THR A 238 -13.33 -1.10 -11.10
CA THR A 238 -14.38 -2.11 -11.09
C THR A 238 -14.60 -2.84 -9.75
N ALA A 239 -14.00 -2.39 -8.67
CA ALA A 239 -14.30 -2.84 -7.32
C ALA A 239 -15.16 -1.82 -6.57
N GLY A 240 -16.36 -1.56 -7.11
CA GLY A 240 -17.39 -0.73 -6.49
C GLY A 240 -16.99 0.73 -6.26
N ASP A 241 -17.89 1.61 -6.51
CA ASP A 241 -17.87 3.07 -6.42
C ASP A 241 -17.37 3.72 -5.12
N ARG A 242 -16.62 3.00 -4.29
CA ARG A 242 -16.25 3.39 -2.92
C ARG A 242 -14.93 4.16 -2.81
N PHE A 243 -14.02 4.05 -3.80
CA PHE A 243 -12.70 4.65 -3.73
C PHE A 243 -12.54 5.79 -4.72
N GLU A 244 -11.77 6.81 -4.34
CA GLU A 244 -11.41 7.93 -5.19
C GLU A 244 -9.90 8.12 -5.16
N THR A 245 -9.33 8.45 -6.32
CA THR A 245 -7.92 8.80 -6.47
C THR A 245 -7.82 10.26 -6.92
N LEU A 246 -7.09 11.05 -6.15
CA LEU A 246 -6.78 12.43 -6.45
C LEU A 246 -5.30 12.56 -6.78
N SER A 247 -4.99 13.28 -7.87
CA SER A 247 -3.61 13.56 -8.26
C SER A 247 -3.40 15.07 -8.33
N PHE A 248 -2.31 15.55 -7.71
CA PHE A 248 -1.93 16.94 -7.61
C PHE A 248 -0.58 17.16 -8.27
N ARG A 249 -0.46 18.20 -9.09
CA ARG A 249 0.83 18.75 -9.49
C ARG A 249 1.23 19.81 -8.50
N ILE A 250 2.44 19.73 -8.00
CA ILE A 250 2.94 20.60 -6.94
C ILE A 250 3.99 21.52 -7.53
N ALA A 251 3.78 22.81 -7.44
CA ALA A 251 4.79 23.80 -7.79
C ALA A 251 5.52 24.26 -6.52
N GLY A 252 6.85 24.45 -6.64
CA GLY A 252 7.68 24.99 -5.58
C GLY A 252 8.09 23.94 -4.52
N ARG A 253 8.63 24.45 -3.42
CA ARG A 253 9.17 23.69 -2.30
C ARG A 253 8.14 23.60 -1.19
N LEU A 254 8.22 22.54 -0.39
CA LEU A 254 7.32 22.34 0.75
C LEU A 254 8.00 21.54 1.87
N ASP A 255 7.44 21.63 3.07
CA ASP A 255 7.82 20.75 4.17
C ASP A 255 7.20 19.36 3.95
N ALA A 256 8.03 18.45 3.45
CA ALA A 256 7.61 17.08 3.16
C ALA A 256 7.26 16.30 4.43
N GLN A 257 7.89 16.60 5.57
CA GLN A 257 7.60 15.94 6.84
C GLN A 257 6.25 16.39 7.40
N ALA A 258 6.00 17.69 7.41
CA ALA A 258 4.71 18.25 7.84
C ALA A 258 3.57 17.73 6.97
N LEU A 259 3.74 17.72 5.63
CA LEU A 259 2.75 17.19 4.71
C LEU A 259 2.49 15.69 4.93
N ALA A 260 3.54 14.89 5.10
CA ALA A 260 3.42 13.46 5.34
C ALA A 260 2.68 13.15 6.65
N ALA A 261 2.98 13.90 7.72
CA ALA A 261 2.30 13.80 9.00
C ALA A 261 0.82 14.18 8.88
N ALA A 262 0.52 15.29 8.20
CA ALA A 262 -0.85 15.74 7.98
C ALA A 262 -1.69 14.73 7.15
N LEU A 263 -1.10 14.15 6.09
CA LEU A 263 -1.77 13.12 5.27
C LEU A 263 -2.04 11.83 6.05
N SER A 264 -1.27 11.54 7.08
CA SER A 264 -1.48 10.35 7.92
C SER A 264 -2.57 10.54 8.98
N ASP A 265 -3.06 11.76 9.20
CA ASP A 265 -4.17 12.02 10.11
C ASP A 265 -5.45 11.29 9.64
N PRO A 266 -6.10 10.51 10.53
CA PRO A 266 -7.38 9.86 10.25
C PRO A 266 -8.46 10.78 9.69
N ALA A 267 -8.51 12.02 10.15
CA ALA A 267 -9.51 13.00 9.75
C ALA A 267 -9.47 13.38 8.25
N GLN A 268 -8.35 13.11 7.58
CA GLN A 268 -8.18 13.43 6.16
C GLN A 268 -8.83 12.41 5.21
N GLY A 269 -9.25 11.25 5.70
CA GLY A 269 -9.84 10.19 4.86
C GLY A 269 -8.84 9.52 3.92
N VAL A 270 -7.56 9.80 4.06
CA VAL A 270 -6.48 9.22 3.23
C VAL A 270 -6.23 7.78 3.67
N LEU A 271 -6.33 6.85 2.75
CA LEU A 271 -5.95 5.46 2.92
C LEU A 271 -4.50 5.23 2.53
N ARG A 272 -4.08 5.85 1.43
CA ARG A 272 -2.72 5.82 0.92
C ARG A 272 -2.39 7.13 0.20
N ALA A 273 -1.13 7.57 0.33
CA ALA A 273 -0.60 8.64 -0.50
C ALA A 273 0.82 8.29 -0.95
N LYS A 274 1.17 8.73 -2.16
CA LYS A 274 2.55 8.68 -2.69
C LYS A 274 2.82 9.97 -3.45
N GLY A 275 3.94 10.62 -3.14
CA GLY A 275 4.33 11.88 -3.77
C GLY A 275 5.83 11.96 -4.01
N LEU A 276 6.20 12.62 -5.10
CA LEU A 276 7.55 13.08 -5.38
C LEU A 276 7.53 14.59 -5.29
N VAL A 277 8.25 15.15 -4.34
CA VAL A 277 8.21 16.58 -4.02
C VAL A 277 9.61 17.17 -3.90
N GLN A 278 9.70 18.51 -3.96
CA GLN A 278 10.91 19.23 -3.55
C GLN A 278 10.78 19.64 -2.10
N GLY A 279 11.73 19.22 -1.27
CA GLY A 279 11.89 19.68 0.10
C GLY A 279 12.25 21.16 0.18
N ILE A 280 12.25 21.72 1.41
CA ILE A 280 12.54 23.14 1.66
C ILE A 280 13.93 23.54 1.11
N ASP A 281 14.91 22.66 1.26
CA ASP A 281 16.29 22.89 0.77
C ASP A 281 16.44 22.61 -0.74
N GLY A 282 15.35 22.19 -1.41
CA GLY A 282 15.32 21.89 -2.85
C GLY A 282 15.70 20.46 -3.20
N GLU A 283 15.96 19.61 -2.23
CA GLU A 283 16.22 18.20 -2.42
C GLU A 283 14.96 17.45 -2.88
N PRO A 284 15.12 16.46 -3.79
CA PRO A 284 14.01 15.61 -4.19
C PRO A 284 13.70 14.60 -3.09
N LEU A 285 12.43 14.54 -2.68
CA LEU A 285 11.91 13.68 -1.63
C LEU A 285 10.72 12.85 -2.11
N VAL A 286 10.61 11.62 -1.62
CA VAL A 286 9.44 10.77 -1.78
C VAL A 286 8.65 10.76 -0.47
N ILE A 287 7.37 11.12 -0.56
CA ILE A 287 6.40 10.95 0.52
C ILE A 287 5.64 9.66 0.27
N GLN A 288 5.49 8.85 1.31
CA GLN A 288 4.63 7.67 1.31
C GLN A 288 3.80 7.63 2.58
N THR A 289 2.50 7.37 2.44
CA THR A 289 1.58 7.20 3.56
C THR A 289 0.72 5.96 3.34
N VAL A 290 0.59 5.13 4.35
CA VAL A 290 -0.33 3.98 4.39
C VAL A 290 -1.00 3.96 5.76
N GLY A 291 -2.30 4.16 5.80
CA GLY A 291 -3.02 4.33 7.06
C GLY A 291 -2.48 5.53 7.84
N ALA A 292 -2.15 5.33 9.11
CA ALA A 292 -1.52 6.34 9.96
C ALA A 292 0.01 6.36 9.87
N ARG A 293 0.61 5.48 9.10
CA ARG A 293 2.06 5.45 8.91
C ARG A 293 2.45 6.37 7.77
N SER A 294 3.36 7.29 8.03
CA SER A 294 3.95 8.14 7.01
C SER A 294 5.47 8.03 7.00
N ARG A 295 6.05 8.31 5.84
CA ARG A 295 7.48 8.29 5.62
C ARG A 295 7.88 9.30 4.56
N VAL A 296 9.03 9.93 4.78
CA VAL A 296 9.73 10.76 3.81
C VAL A 296 11.13 10.18 3.61
N SER A 297 11.53 9.99 2.38
CA SER A 297 12.84 9.47 2.01
C SER A 297 13.45 10.23 0.83
N PRO A 298 14.79 10.31 0.72
CA PRO A 298 15.44 10.93 -0.43
C PRO A 298 15.08 10.23 -1.73
N ALA A 299 14.84 11.03 -2.78
CA ALA A 299 14.64 10.54 -4.14
C ALA A 299 15.90 10.77 -4.99
N ALA A 300 16.06 10.01 -6.06
CA ALA A 300 17.15 10.29 -7.01
C ALA A 300 16.89 11.65 -7.71
N ALA A 301 17.92 12.49 -7.79
CA ALA A 301 17.80 13.84 -8.37
C ALA A 301 17.21 13.86 -9.79
N ARG A 302 17.46 12.81 -10.59
CA ARG A 302 16.90 12.63 -11.95
C ARG A 302 15.37 12.46 -12.00
N LEU A 303 14.70 12.28 -10.86
CA LEU A 303 13.25 12.05 -10.80
C LEU A 303 12.45 13.35 -10.81
N ILE A 304 13.06 14.48 -10.50
CA ILE A 304 12.47 15.81 -10.61
C ILE A 304 13.26 16.60 -11.64
N ASP A 305 12.62 16.98 -12.72
CA ASP A 305 13.14 17.90 -13.72
C ASP A 305 12.02 18.85 -14.19
N PRO A 306 12.32 19.91 -14.96
CA PRO A 306 11.33 20.87 -15.45
C PRO A 306 10.16 20.23 -16.22
N ASP A 307 10.42 19.11 -16.91
CA ASP A 307 9.42 18.36 -17.68
C ASP A 307 8.61 17.39 -16.79
N ARG A 308 9.03 17.21 -15.54
CA ARG A 308 8.39 16.30 -14.56
C ARG A 308 8.19 17.01 -13.23
N PRO A 309 7.15 17.83 -13.13
CA PRO A 309 6.86 18.57 -11.91
C PRO A 309 6.62 17.62 -10.73
N ALA A 310 6.89 18.12 -9.53
CA ALA A 310 6.54 17.44 -8.30
C ALA A 310 5.05 17.08 -8.30
N ARG A 311 4.71 15.92 -7.74
CA ARG A 311 3.36 15.36 -7.79
C ARG A 311 3.04 14.57 -6.53
N LEU A 312 1.76 14.59 -6.16
CA LEU A 312 1.20 13.80 -5.09
C LEU A 312 -0.04 13.08 -5.61
N THR A 313 -0.15 11.79 -5.35
CA THR A 313 -1.36 11.03 -5.57
C THR A 313 -1.85 10.48 -4.25
N VAL A 314 -3.15 10.65 -4.01
CA VAL A 314 -3.84 10.28 -2.77
C VAL A 314 -5.00 9.37 -3.11
N ILE A 315 -5.15 8.27 -2.39
CA ILE A 315 -6.27 7.34 -2.49
C ILE A 315 -7.02 7.34 -1.16
N GLY A 316 -8.33 7.47 -1.23
CA GLY A 316 -9.22 7.42 -0.07
C GLY A 316 -10.61 6.91 -0.41
N LEU A 317 -11.49 6.82 0.59
CA LEU A 317 -12.89 6.53 0.35
C LEU A 317 -13.58 7.78 -0.20
N ARG A 318 -14.40 7.62 -1.24
CA ARG A 318 -15.09 8.72 -1.95
C ARG A 318 -15.86 9.65 -1.01
N ASP A 319 -16.50 9.09 0.02
CA ASP A 319 -17.32 9.84 0.96
C ASP A 319 -16.50 10.56 2.03
N THR A 320 -15.21 10.29 2.16
CA THR A 320 -14.33 10.83 3.20
C THR A 320 -13.17 11.65 2.66
N LEU A 321 -12.73 11.37 1.44
CA LEU A 321 -11.62 12.08 0.80
C LEU A 321 -12.10 13.42 0.24
N ASP A 322 -11.56 14.53 0.74
CA ASP A 322 -11.90 15.87 0.31
C ASP A 322 -10.71 16.56 -0.37
N ALA A 323 -10.85 16.81 -1.68
CA ALA A 323 -9.82 17.46 -2.49
C ALA A 323 -9.42 18.85 -1.94
N LYS A 324 -10.38 19.62 -1.40
CA LYS A 324 -10.10 20.97 -0.84
C LYS A 324 -9.28 20.89 0.44
N ARG A 325 -9.52 19.86 1.26
CA ARG A 325 -8.71 19.62 2.45
C ARG A 325 -7.26 19.27 2.07
N ILE A 326 -7.08 18.40 1.06
CA ILE A 326 -5.73 18.05 0.60
C ILE A 326 -5.02 19.26 0.00
N ASP A 327 -5.72 20.11 -0.77
CA ASP A 327 -5.15 21.39 -1.27
C ASP A 327 -4.71 22.30 -0.09
N ALA A 328 -5.53 22.41 0.95
CA ALA A 328 -5.18 23.22 2.12
C ALA A 328 -3.90 22.69 2.82
N LEU A 329 -3.77 21.35 2.96
CA LEU A 329 -2.55 20.75 3.51
C LEU A 329 -1.31 21.03 2.65
N LEU A 330 -1.45 21.04 1.33
CA LEU A 330 -0.37 21.40 0.42
C LEU A 330 0.03 22.88 0.57
N ASP A 331 -0.94 23.77 0.75
CA ASP A 331 -0.69 25.20 0.94
C ASP A 331 -0.05 25.47 2.31
N ASP A 332 -0.50 24.81 3.37
CA ASP A 332 0.08 24.95 4.71
C ASP A 332 1.53 24.46 4.73
N ALA A 333 1.82 23.29 4.12
CA ALA A 333 3.19 22.78 4.01
C ALA A 333 4.16 23.69 3.24
N ARG A 334 3.66 24.64 2.43
CA ARG A 334 4.46 25.66 1.74
C ARG A 334 4.72 26.90 2.59
N ARG A 335 3.84 27.20 3.57
CA ARG A 335 3.87 28.41 4.40
C ARG A 335 4.76 28.29 5.63
N GLU A 336 5.05 27.08 6.07
CA GLU A 336 5.95 26.83 7.19
C GLU A 336 7.40 27.15 6.79
N ARG A 337 7.72 28.46 6.88
CA ARG A 337 9.08 29.02 6.81
C ARG A 337 9.44 29.70 8.11
#